data_16bfa02f9ffcfea034029ab968970b2f
#
_entry.id   16bfa02f9ffcfea034029ab968970b2f
#
_cell.length_a   1.000
_cell.length_b   1.000
_cell.length_c   1.000
_cell.angle_alpha   90.00
_cell.angle_beta   90.00
_cell.angle_gamma   90.00
#
_symmetry.space_group_name_H-M   'P 1'
#
loop_
_entity.id
_entity.type
_entity.pdbx_description
1 polymer ?
#
loop_
_entity_poly.entity_id
_entity_poly.type
_entity_poly.pdbx_seq_one_letter_code
_entity_poly.pdbx_strand_id
1 'polypeptide(L)'
;VTKYQIRYFAHYLILDSKGNLLHRIVGGSKLPEFKEQVARGLNPERCLTGMTEKFRGGKRDIDFLRDYINVLDHADMKVHRDSVVQIYVAMLDPQELIKKENWSIFTSLLEDANSERFPFLLENYDAFVKENGKDIVDQYISVMYIRILYPFLFDDKGYEKFNIQKV
;
A
#
# COMPACT_ATOMS: atom_id res chain seq x y z
N VAL A 1 -6.68 -13.06 -22.11
CA VAL A 1 -6.99 -11.88 -21.32
C VAL A 1 -7.84 -12.25 -20.13
N THR A 2 -8.95 -12.99 -20.30
CA THR A 2 -9.86 -13.39 -19.21
C THR A 2 -9.21 -14.32 -18.19
N LYS A 3 -8.38 -15.30 -18.63
CA LYS A 3 -7.74 -16.29 -17.74
C LYS A 3 -6.89 -15.65 -16.63
N TYR A 4 -6.14 -14.59 -16.95
CA TYR A 4 -5.23 -13.95 -15.99
C TYR A 4 -5.73 -12.60 -15.49
N GLN A 5 -6.97 -12.22 -15.81
CA GLN A 5 -7.62 -10.97 -15.38
C GLN A 5 -6.79 -9.71 -15.71
N ILE A 6 -6.17 -9.68 -16.89
CA ILE A 6 -5.42 -8.52 -17.38
C ILE A 6 -6.42 -7.44 -17.80
N ARG A 7 -6.37 -6.28 -17.15
CA ARG A 7 -7.29 -5.15 -17.38
C ARG A 7 -6.64 -4.02 -18.18
N TYR A 8 -5.32 -3.84 -18.05
CA TYR A 8 -4.53 -2.79 -18.70
C TYR A 8 -3.06 -3.25 -18.88
N PHE A 9 -2.23 -2.47 -19.54
CA PHE A 9 -0.80 -2.72 -19.70
C PHE A 9 0.03 -1.85 -18.72
N ALA A 10 1.23 -2.25 -18.23
CA ALA A 10 1.91 -3.50 -18.54
C ALA A 10 1.68 -4.53 -17.43
N HIS A 11 1.51 -5.80 -17.81
CA HIS A 11 1.48 -6.94 -16.91
C HIS A 11 2.56 -7.93 -17.32
N TYR A 12 3.39 -8.36 -16.38
CA TYR A 12 4.36 -9.42 -16.54
C TYR A 12 3.90 -10.63 -15.72
N LEU A 13 3.81 -11.78 -16.34
CA LEU A 13 3.31 -13.01 -15.72
C LEU A 13 4.40 -14.06 -15.74
N ILE A 14 4.68 -14.67 -14.60
CA ILE A 14 5.52 -15.86 -14.47
C ILE A 14 4.58 -17.04 -14.28
N LEU A 15 4.67 -18.01 -15.18
CA LEU A 15 3.78 -19.16 -15.25
C LEU A 15 4.59 -20.43 -15.05
N ASP A 16 3.95 -21.48 -14.54
CA ASP A 16 4.51 -22.83 -14.58
C ASP A 16 4.39 -23.45 -15.99
N SER A 17 4.94 -24.65 -16.15
CA SER A 17 4.89 -25.40 -17.43
C SER A 17 3.47 -25.80 -17.87
N LYS A 18 2.48 -25.70 -16.97
CA LYS A 18 1.07 -25.97 -17.23
C LYS A 18 0.27 -24.69 -17.50
N GLY A 19 0.93 -23.54 -17.46
CA GLY A 19 0.30 -22.22 -17.63
C GLY A 19 -0.49 -21.75 -16.41
N ASN A 20 -0.16 -22.20 -15.20
CA ASN A 20 -0.71 -21.65 -13.98
C ASN A 20 0.12 -20.45 -13.54
N LEU A 21 -0.54 -19.43 -12.98
CA LEU A 21 0.11 -18.21 -12.52
C LEU A 21 0.91 -18.50 -11.24
N LEU A 22 2.22 -18.23 -11.29
CA LEU A 22 3.11 -18.26 -10.13
C LEU A 22 3.30 -16.86 -9.54
N HIS A 23 3.53 -15.87 -10.41
CA HIS A 23 3.77 -14.51 -9.98
C HIS A 23 3.27 -13.50 -11.00
N ARG A 24 2.96 -12.28 -10.53
CA ARG A 24 2.51 -11.17 -11.37
C ARG A 24 3.23 -9.90 -10.94
N ILE A 25 3.63 -9.11 -11.94
CA ILE A 25 4.17 -7.75 -11.75
C ILE A 25 3.34 -6.83 -12.63
N VAL A 26 2.83 -5.73 -12.06
CA VAL A 26 1.97 -4.77 -12.76
C VAL A 26 2.61 -3.40 -12.75
N GLY A 27 2.54 -2.71 -13.88
CA GLY A 27 3.10 -1.38 -14.06
C GLY A 27 4.57 -1.39 -14.41
N GLY A 28 5.15 -0.18 -14.47
CA GLY A 28 6.58 0.03 -14.69
C GLY A 28 7.31 0.25 -13.38
N SER A 29 8.47 -0.38 -13.22
CA SER A 29 9.38 -0.15 -12.10
C SER A 29 10.80 0.09 -12.61
N LYS A 30 11.68 0.62 -11.75
CA LYS A 30 13.10 0.74 -12.08
C LYS A 30 13.71 -0.64 -12.29
N LEU A 31 14.70 -0.73 -13.15
CA LEU A 31 15.31 -2.02 -13.54
C LEU A 31 15.79 -2.88 -12.35
N PRO A 32 16.42 -2.35 -11.29
CA PRO A 32 16.80 -3.15 -10.13
C PRO A 32 15.60 -3.79 -9.43
N GLU A 33 14.56 -3.03 -9.21
CA GLU A 33 13.31 -3.49 -8.59
C GLU A 33 12.59 -4.53 -9.45
N PHE A 34 12.50 -4.29 -10.76
CA PHE A 34 11.93 -5.27 -11.69
C PHE A 34 12.68 -6.62 -11.65
N LYS A 35 14.04 -6.57 -11.66
CA LYS A 35 14.87 -7.79 -11.54
C LYS A 35 14.60 -8.54 -10.24
N GLU A 36 14.44 -7.80 -9.13
CA GLU A 36 14.10 -8.40 -7.84
C GLU A 36 12.75 -9.12 -7.90
N GLN A 37 11.71 -8.47 -8.45
CA GLN A 37 10.38 -9.08 -8.59
C GLN A 37 10.40 -10.30 -9.51
N VAL A 38 11.19 -10.31 -10.59
CA VAL A 38 11.37 -11.49 -11.43
C VAL A 38 12.05 -12.62 -10.65
N ALA A 39 13.13 -12.33 -9.92
CA ALA A 39 13.83 -13.33 -9.10
C ALA A 39 12.92 -13.90 -8.00
N ARG A 40 12.10 -13.06 -7.40
CA ARG A 40 11.06 -13.45 -6.43
C ARG A 40 10.04 -14.40 -7.07
N GLY A 41 9.57 -14.08 -8.26
CA GLY A 41 8.57 -14.87 -8.98
C GLY A 41 9.07 -16.26 -9.39
N LEU A 42 10.38 -16.43 -9.56
CA LEU A 42 11.03 -17.73 -9.86
C LEU A 42 11.27 -18.58 -8.60
N ASN A 43 11.11 -18.01 -7.41
CA ASN A 43 11.26 -18.72 -6.15
C ASN A 43 9.88 -19.20 -5.64
N PRO A 44 9.63 -20.54 -5.56
CA PRO A 44 8.33 -21.08 -5.14
C PRO A 44 7.87 -20.61 -3.76
N GLU A 45 8.84 -20.35 -2.86
CA GLU A 45 8.56 -19.91 -1.49
C GLU A 45 8.22 -18.42 -1.38
N ARG A 46 8.63 -17.62 -2.37
CA ARG A 46 8.53 -16.15 -2.36
C ARG A 46 7.63 -15.59 -3.46
N CYS A 47 7.21 -16.40 -4.42
CA CYS A 47 6.29 -15.97 -5.47
C CYS A 47 4.88 -15.71 -4.89
N LEU A 48 4.04 -15.01 -5.65
CA LEU A 48 2.69 -14.65 -5.23
C LEU A 48 1.87 -15.87 -4.78
N THR A 49 1.90 -16.95 -5.56
CA THR A 49 1.14 -18.19 -5.24
C THR A 49 1.65 -18.82 -3.94
N GLY A 50 2.97 -19.02 -3.79
CA GLY A 50 3.55 -19.63 -2.60
C GLY A 50 3.29 -18.82 -1.34
N MET A 51 3.40 -17.49 -1.42
CA MET A 51 3.07 -16.62 -0.28
C MET A 51 1.57 -16.63 0.03
N THR A 52 0.71 -16.69 -0.98
CA THR A 52 -0.73 -16.83 -0.78
C THR A 52 -1.10 -18.13 -0.06
N GLU A 53 -0.44 -19.22 -0.41
CA GLU A 53 -0.64 -20.52 0.25
C GLU A 53 -0.17 -20.49 1.69
N LYS A 54 1.00 -19.93 1.97
CA LYS A 54 1.49 -19.72 3.35
C LYS A 54 0.53 -18.89 4.19
N PHE A 55 0.02 -17.80 3.61
CA PHE A 55 -0.97 -16.95 4.28
C PHE A 55 -2.27 -17.72 4.57
N ARG A 56 -2.78 -18.50 3.61
CA ARG A 56 -3.95 -19.36 3.82
C ARG A 56 -3.69 -20.44 4.87
N GLY A 57 -2.46 -20.95 4.93
CA GLY A 57 -2.00 -21.89 5.94
C GLY A 57 -1.79 -21.31 7.34
N GLY A 58 -2.10 -20.01 7.54
CA GLY A 58 -2.05 -19.37 8.85
C GLY A 58 -0.75 -18.65 9.19
N LYS A 59 0.22 -18.53 8.27
CA LYS A 59 1.45 -17.77 8.52
C LYS A 59 1.15 -16.28 8.70
N ARG A 60 1.60 -15.70 9.85
CA ARG A 60 1.23 -14.33 10.29
C ARG A 60 2.37 -13.58 10.98
N ASP A 61 3.62 -14.04 10.89
CA ASP A 61 4.73 -13.27 11.45
C ASP A 61 4.91 -11.93 10.71
N ILE A 62 5.40 -10.91 11.43
CA ILE A 62 5.47 -9.52 10.96
C ILE A 62 6.29 -9.40 9.67
N ASP A 63 7.45 -10.05 9.58
CA ASP A 63 8.31 -9.98 8.41
C ASP A 63 7.66 -10.62 7.19
N PHE A 64 6.98 -11.77 7.38
CA PHE A 64 6.22 -12.42 6.32
C PHE A 64 5.07 -11.54 5.83
N LEU A 65 4.29 -10.93 6.73
CA LEU A 65 3.17 -10.07 6.34
C LEU A 65 3.64 -8.85 5.57
N ARG A 66 4.73 -8.21 5.99
CA ARG A 66 5.34 -7.07 5.28
C ARG A 66 5.80 -7.45 3.88
N ASP A 67 6.50 -8.58 3.75
CA ASP A 67 6.95 -9.08 2.45
C ASP A 67 5.77 -9.46 1.55
N TYR A 68 4.71 -10.03 2.12
CA TYR A 68 3.50 -10.41 1.38
C TYR A 68 2.70 -9.19 0.91
N ILE A 69 2.59 -8.13 1.72
CA ILE A 69 1.98 -6.84 1.31
C ILE A 69 2.70 -6.29 0.08
N ASN A 70 4.04 -6.30 0.09
CA ASN A 70 4.84 -5.86 -1.05
C ASN A 70 4.56 -6.68 -2.33
N VAL A 71 4.45 -8.01 -2.21
CA VAL A 71 4.09 -8.88 -3.33
C VAL A 71 2.70 -8.58 -3.88
N LEU A 72 1.73 -8.38 -3.01
CA LEU A 72 0.35 -8.06 -3.38
C LEU A 72 0.23 -6.69 -4.06
N ASP A 73 1.03 -5.72 -3.61
CA ASP A 73 1.09 -4.38 -4.18
C ASP A 73 1.63 -4.42 -5.62
N HIS A 74 2.77 -5.08 -5.85
CA HIS A 74 3.33 -5.27 -7.19
C HIS A 74 2.43 -6.10 -8.11
N ALA A 75 1.57 -6.94 -7.55
CA ALA A 75 0.59 -7.72 -8.30
C ALA A 75 -0.74 -6.99 -8.57
N ASP A 76 -0.88 -5.73 -8.11
CA ASP A 76 -2.12 -4.94 -8.15
C ASP A 76 -3.33 -5.68 -7.53
N MET A 77 -3.09 -6.37 -6.43
CA MET A 77 -4.12 -7.10 -5.69
C MET A 77 -4.64 -6.27 -4.50
N LYS A 78 -5.12 -5.05 -4.79
CA LYS A 78 -5.46 -4.02 -3.81
C LYS A 78 -6.35 -4.54 -2.67
N VAL A 79 -7.48 -5.17 -2.99
CA VAL A 79 -8.45 -5.65 -1.97
C VAL A 79 -7.80 -6.67 -1.03
N HIS A 80 -7.01 -7.59 -1.57
CA HIS A 80 -6.31 -8.59 -0.75
C HIS A 80 -5.19 -7.94 0.06
N ARG A 81 -4.40 -7.04 -0.56
CA ARG A 81 -3.39 -6.24 0.12
C ARG A 81 -3.97 -5.52 1.33
N ASP A 82 -5.08 -4.81 1.16
CA ASP A 82 -5.70 -4.02 2.22
C ASP A 82 -6.15 -4.90 3.40
N SER A 83 -6.66 -6.10 3.12
CA SER A 83 -6.99 -7.08 4.17
C SER A 83 -5.76 -7.53 4.96
N VAL A 84 -4.62 -7.77 4.27
CA VAL A 84 -3.36 -8.17 4.92
C VAL A 84 -2.75 -7.00 5.70
N VAL A 85 -2.86 -5.78 5.17
CA VAL A 85 -2.41 -4.55 5.83
C VAL A 85 -3.13 -4.34 7.16
N GLN A 86 -4.44 -4.56 7.24
CA GLN A 86 -5.18 -4.45 8.50
C GLN A 86 -4.66 -5.44 9.56
N ILE A 87 -4.36 -6.68 9.17
CA ILE A 87 -3.78 -7.68 10.07
C ILE A 87 -2.39 -7.24 10.53
N TYR A 88 -1.54 -6.79 9.59
CA TYR A 88 -0.20 -6.33 9.88
C TYR A 88 -0.17 -5.18 10.88
N VAL A 89 -0.97 -4.14 10.62
CA VAL A 89 -1.03 -2.94 11.47
C VAL A 89 -1.59 -3.23 12.86
N ALA A 90 -2.55 -4.17 12.97
CA ALA A 90 -3.08 -4.58 14.28
C ALA A 90 -2.05 -5.30 15.17
N MET A 91 -0.94 -5.77 14.58
CA MET A 91 0.15 -6.42 15.31
C MET A 91 1.29 -5.47 15.68
N LEU A 92 1.31 -4.26 15.12
CA LEU A 92 2.38 -3.29 15.36
C LEU A 92 2.08 -2.41 16.57
N ASP A 93 3.12 -2.07 17.32
CA ASP A 93 3.08 -0.91 18.21
C ASP A 93 2.93 0.38 17.36
N PRO A 94 2.15 1.38 17.80
CA PRO A 94 2.02 2.64 17.09
C PRO A 94 3.35 3.29 16.70
N GLN A 95 4.40 3.16 17.53
CA GLN A 95 5.73 3.68 17.22
C GLN A 95 6.43 2.95 16.06
N GLU A 96 6.09 1.67 15.83
CA GLU A 96 6.61 0.92 14.69
C GLU A 96 6.05 1.45 13.35
N LEU A 97 4.83 2.01 13.34
CA LEU A 97 4.23 2.63 12.15
C LEU A 97 5.02 3.84 11.64
N ILE A 98 5.76 4.52 12.52
CA ILE A 98 6.56 5.71 12.19
C ILE A 98 7.79 5.33 11.38
N LYS A 99 8.31 4.10 11.55
CA LYS A 99 9.53 3.65 10.90
C LYS A 99 9.46 3.73 9.37
N LYS A 100 10.58 4.09 8.76
CA LYS A 100 10.72 4.27 7.31
C LYS A 100 10.21 3.06 6.51
N GLU A 101 10.46 1.85 6.98
CA GLU A 101 10.01 0.61 6.33
C GLU A 101 8.49 0.45 6.27
N ASN A 102 7.76 1.14 7.13
CA ASN A 102 6.30 1.12 7.20
C ASN A 102 5.64 2.33 6.52
N TRP A 103 6.43 3.29 6.00
CA TRP A 103 5.90 4.53 5.41
C TRP A 103 4.89 4.28 4.30
N SER A 104 5.19 3.41 3.34
CA SER A 104 4.28 3.10 2.23
C SER A 104 2.99 2.42 2.71
N ILE A 105 3.10 1.54 3.71
CA ILE A 105 1.94 0.87 4.32
C ILE A 105 1.10 1.90 5.06
N PHE A 106 1.73 2.73 5.90
CA PHE A 106 1.06 3.77 6.66
C PHE A 106 0.31 4.74 5.75
N THR A 107 0.97 5.25 4.71
CA THR A 107 0.36 6.20 3.76
C THR A 107 -0.77 5.57 2.94
N SER A 108 -0.70 4.28 2.62
CA SER A 108 -1.78 3.58 1.94
C SER A 108 -3.07 3.48 2.77
N LEU A 109 -2.97 3.60 4.08
CA LEU A 109 -4.10 3.60 5.00
C LEU A 109 -4.72 4.99 5.18
N LEU A 110 -4.08 6.04 4.68
CA LEU A 110 -4.52 7.43 4.73
C LEU A 110 -5.26 7.86 3.44
N GLU A 111 -5.68 6.91 2.61
CA GLU A 111 -6.44 7.23 1.37
C GLU A 111 -7.76 7.97 1.67
N ASP A 112 -8.31 7.80 2.88
CA ASP A 112 -9.44 8.58 3.38
C ASP A 112 -8.96 9.74 4.27
N ALA A 113 -9.30 10.97 3.87
CA ALA A 113 -8.99 12.19 4.61
C ALA A 113 -9.64 12.24 6.02
N ASN A 114 -10.69 11.44 6.25
CA ASN A 114 -11.35 11.29 7.56
C ASN A 114 -10.71 10.18 8.41
N SER A 115 -9.63 9.55 7.93
CA SER A 115 -8.92 8.53 8.70
C SER A 115 -8.36 9.12 10.00
N GLU A 116 -8.62 8.48 11.14
CA GLU A 116 -8.02 8.82 12.44
C GLU A 116 -6.47 8.81 12.42
N ARG A 117 -5.88 8.26 11.38
CA ARG A 117 -4.41 8.19 11.18
C ARG A 117 -3.80 9.50 10.68
N PHE A 118 -4.58 10.39 10.07
CA PHE A 118 -4.05 11.68 9.67
C PHE A 118 -3.73 12.57 10.88
N PRO A 119 -4.59 12.71 11.90
CA PRO A 119 -4.20 13.29 13.19
C PRO A 119 -2.94 12.63 13.79
N PHE A 120 -2.84 11.30 13.79
CA PHE A 120 -1.64 10.61 14.29
C PHE A 120 -0.36 11.04 13.55
N LEU A 121 -0.41 11.22 12.22
CA LEU A 121 0.72 11.75 11.44
C LEU A 121 1.12 13.15 11.91
N LEU A 122 0.13 14.03 12.11
CA LEU A 122 0.37 15.43 12.53
C LEU A 122 0.94 15.49 13.95
N GLU A 123 0.38 14.71 14.88
CA GLU A 123 0.84 14.62 16.28
C GLU A 123 2.26 14.05 16.41
N ASN A 124 2.68 13.18 15.47
CA ASN A 124 3.99 12.55 15.48
C ASN A 124 4.89 13.09 14.33
N TYR A 125 4.63 14.30 13.85
CA TYR A 125 5.30 14.89 12.69
C TYR A 125 6.83 14.80 12.75
N ASP A 126 7.44 15.25 13.86
CA ASP A 126 8.89 15.28 14.00
C ASP A 126 9.51 13.87 13.93
N ALA A 127 8.83 12.88 14.48
CA ALA A 127 9.27 11.49 14.44
C ALA A 127 9.18 10.93 12.99
N PHE A 128 8.10 11.22 12.27
CA PHE A 128 8.00 10.85 10.84
C PHE A 128 9.03 11.56 9.97
N VAL A 129 9.31 12.85 10.23
CA VAL A 129 10.36 13.61 9.52
C VAL A 129 11.73 13.01 9.76
N LYS A 130 12.05 12.62 10.99
CA LYS A 130 13.32 11.97 11.34
C LYS A 130 13.55 10.68 10.56
N GLU A 131 12.50 9.86 10.41
CA GLU A 131 12.57 8.55 9.75
C GLU A 131 12.51 8.65 8.22
N ASN A 132 11.70 9.56 7.67
CA ASN A 132 11.35 9.56 6.25
C ASN A 132 11.92 10.78 5.49
N GLY A 133 12.33 11.81 6.19
CA GLY A 133 12.77 13.08 5.62
C GLY A 133 11.64 14.10 5.48
N LYS A 134 11.99 15.37 5.74
CA LYS A 134 11.03 16.48 5.79
C LYS A 134 10.24 16.65 4.50
N ASP A 135 10.91 16.64 3.35
CA ASP A 135 10.28 16.90 2.06
C ASP A 135 9.23 15.84 1.71
N ILE A 136 9.49 14.57 2.05
CA ILE A 136 8.55 13.45 1.82
C ILE A 136 7.31 13.61 2.69
N VAL A 137 7.49 13.91 3.97
CA VAL A 137 6.37 14.08 4.93
C VAL A 137 5.55 15.31 4.58
N ASP A 138 6.18 16.44 4.31
CA ASP A 138 5.51 17.70 3.94
C ASP A 138 4.72 17.56 2.63
N GLN A 139 5.32 16.93 1.63
CA GLN A 139 4.62 16.67 0.37
C GLN A 139 3.38 15.81 0.59
N TYR A 140 3.48 14.78 1.42
CA TYR A 140 2.36 13.91 1.71
C TYR A 140 1.24 14.64 2.46
N ILE A 141 1.57 15.41 3.49
CA ILE A 141 0.62 16.24 4.25
C ILE A 141 -0.07 17.23 3.31
N SER A 142 0.68 17.87 2.41
CA SER A 142 0.13 18.81 1.42
C SER A 142 -0.90 18.14 0.50
N VAL A 143 -0.60 16.94 0.01
CA VAL A 143 -1.54 16.15 -0.81
C VAL A 143 -2.80 15.79 -0.02
N MET A 144 -2.68 15.44 1.27
CA MET A 144 -3.83 15.13 2.12
C MET A 144 -4.72 16.36 2.32
N TYR A 145 -4.14 17.54 2.61
CA TYR A 145 -4.92 18.77 2.69
C TYR A 145 -5.61 19.12 1.37
N ILE A 146 -4.94 18.95 0.23
CA ILE A 146 -5.58 19.16 -1.08
C ILE A 146 -6.78 18.23 -1.25
N ARG A 147 -6.65 16.94 -0.90
CA ARG A 147 -7.77 15.97 -0.99
C ARG A 147 -8.94 16.35 -0.08
N ILE A 148 -8.67 16.85 1.13
CA ILE A 148 -9.69 17.31 2.07
C ILE A 148 -10.41 18.56 1.51
N LEU A 149 -9.67 19.50 0.94
CA LEU A 149 -10.20 20.77 0.47
C LEU A 149 -10.82 20.68 -0.93
N TYR A 150 -10.38 19.74 -1.76
CA TYR A 150 -10.81 19.60 -3.16
C TYR A 150 -12.34 19.57 -3.35
N PRO A 151 -13.12 18.80 -2.56
CA PRO A 151 -14.58 18.80 -2.68
C PRO A 151 -15.23 20.15 -2.37
N PHE A 152 -14.59 20.96 -1.54
CA PHE A 152 -15.11 22.29 -1.16
C PHE A 152 -14.75 23.36 -2.19
N LEU A 153 -13.65 23.18 -2.92
CA LEU A 153 -13.17 24.16 -3.89
C LEU A 153 -13.76 23.97 -5.29
N PHE A 154 -14.13 22.73 -5.64
CA PHE A 154 -14.45 22.35 -7.02
C PHE A 154 -15.79 21.63 -7.18
N ASP A 155 -16.53 21.36 -6.09
CA ASP A 155 -17.88 20.81 -6.14
C ASP A 155 -18.89 21.92 -5.80
N ASP A 156 -19.78 22.27 -6.72
CA ASP A 156 -20.82 23.31 -6.57
C ASP A 156 -21.74 23.06 -5.35
N LYS A 157 -21.77 21.84 -4.81
CA LYS A 157 -22.49 21.45 -3.59
C LYS A 157 -21.62 21.31 -2.36
N GLY A 158 -20.30 21.31 -2.51
CA GLY A 158 -19.34 21.21 -1.40
C GLY A 158 -19.41 22.43 -0.48
N TYR A 159 -19.67 23.59 -1.02
CA TYR A 159 -19.82 24.85 -0.30
C TYR A 159 -20.95 24.82 0.74
N GLU A 160 -22.05 24.11 0.46
CA GLU A 160 -23.20 23.99 1.34
C GLU A 160 -22.94 23.08 2.56
N LYS A 161 -21.90 22.24 2.51
CA LYS A 161 -21.54 21.31 3.59
C LYS A 161 -20.58 21.90 4.62
N PHE A 162 -20.00 23.06 4.35
CA PHE A 162 -19.13 23.74 5.29
C PHE A 162 -19.96 24.53 6.29
N ASN A 163 -20.41 23.87 7.35
CA ASN A 163 -21.10 24.53 8.44
C ASN A 163 -20.09 25.24 9.34
N ILE A 164 -19.85 26.54 9.07
CA ILE A 164 -18.96 27.45 9.82
C ILE A 164 -19.45 27.71 11.27
N GLN A 165 -20.49 27.06 11.73
CA GLN A 165 -21.10 27.29 13.06
C GLN A 165 -20.42 26.56 14.23
N LYS A 166 -19.18 26.10 14.07
CA LYS A 166 -18.41 25.54 15.20
C LYS A 166 -16.99 26.12 15.22
N VAL A 167 -16.90 27.42 15.41
CA VAL A 167 -15.74 28.08 15.99
C VAL A 167 -16.20 28.80 17.25
#